data_be512e3a4fef3a01e81f7b011a910d0b
#
_entry.id   be512e3a4fef3a01e81f7b011a910d0b
#
_cell.length_a   1.000
_cell.length_b   1.000
_cell.length_c   1.000
_cell.angle_alpha   90.00
_cell.angle_beta   90.00
_cell.angle_gamma   90.00
#
_symmetry.space_group_name_H-M   'P 1'
#
loop_
_entity.id
_entity.type
_entity.pdbx_description
1 polymer ?
#
loop_
_entity_poly.entity_id
_entity_poly.type
_entity_poly.pdbx_seq_one_letter_code
_entity_poly.pdbx_strand_id
1 'polypeptide(L)'
;MSHHTLPLGELHEHRDNPLDYINTKTGNLGIRKEEKDKFGEVFTPTKLINDMLDRLPVDIWSNPNNKWLDPATGFGNFQLVVYSRLMTGLRAVILDPAKRSEHIIRNMIFMVEFNKANCAVVQQIFGTASNLCCSDFLQSFVFEGHSQSHSPDQQYNVIIGNPPFNADQKHDGKKGGGKNLWPLFVEKSLDKLLANDGNLVFIHPSLWRKPPSARAKTLFDEMVHKNYMSYLELHSKADGKRDFNAQTPYDFYCIQKRTPNPAIDVTTVKDREGIEHRLDLSRWHFLPNHSFENIQQLLGDAPNPNVIFHRTQFGTDKKNKWVSAEENETHRFPLIHSTPFGGPRYYWSSTKNQPHISMFGVPKVIFGESGVNEAIIDLTGEYGLTQGAIALKIDDPIEENGPLLKHALESEMFDRIANAMLFSNFRIDWRMFLYFRPDFYTLPMFRNSPKLIKKCKRTASGRCEETDDDADEMYSKLLLSMRLSHSRNSRKSPSASRRPTKKSKKSPIIGGTRKRTHKRRKYKR
;
A
#
# COMPACT_ATOMS: atom_id res chain seq x y z
N MET A 1 57.02 -10.01 -1.11
CA MET A 1 55.92 -10.04 -0.13
C MET A 1 54.94 -11.09 -0.58
N SER A 2 54.83 -12.19 0.17
CA SER A 2 53.84 -13.23 -0.12
C SER A 2 52.45 -12.65 0.09
N HIS A 3 51.70 -12.49 -0.99
CA HIS A 3 50.28 -12.19 -0.89
C HIS A 3 49.58 -13.38 -0.22
N HIS A 4 49.37 -13.34 1.09
CA HIS A 4 48.50 -14.26 1.76
C HIS A 4 47.07 -14.03 1.19
N THR A 5 46.68 -14.89 0.25
CA THR A 5 45.28 -14.94 -0.21
C THR A 5 44.41 -15.32 0.98
N LEU A 6 43.47 -14.47 1.35
CA LEU A 6 42.49 -14.77 2.39
C LEU A 6 41.74 -16.05 2.07
N PRO A 7 41.49 -16.94 3.07
CA PRO A 7 40.86 -18.23 2.85
C PRO A 7 39.40 -18.11 2.43
N LEU A 8 39.02 -19.01 1.54
CA LEU A 8 37.62 -19.28 1.17
C LEU A 8 36.99 -20.20 2.22
N GLY A 9 35.67 -20.08 2.43
CA GLY A 9 34.95 -20.84 3.45
C GLY A 9 34.44 -22.22 2.97
N GLU A 10 33.68 -22.90 3.83
CA GLU A 10 33.13 -24.24 3.59
C GLU A 10 32.38 -24.36 2.25
N LEU A 11 31.69 -23.28 1.81
CA LEU A 11 30.96 -23.28 0.55
C LEU A 11 31.85 -23.52 -0.67
N HIS A 12 33.09 -23.03 -0.64
CA HIS A 12 34.06 -23.30 -1.70
C HIS A 12 34.49 -24.75 -1.76
N GLU A 13 34.59 -25.43 -0.61
CA GLU A 13 34.88 -26.86 -0.53
C GLU A 13 33.76 -27.71 -1.10
N HIS A 14 32.50 -27.25 -0.94
CA HIS A 14 31.29 -27.89 -1.46
C HIS A 14 30.82 -27.36 -2.82
N ARG A 15 31.69 -26.71 -3.59
CA ARG A 15 31.37 -26.06 -4.87
C ARG A 15 30.79 -26.96 -5.95
N ASP A 16 31.10 -28.24 -5.90
CA ASP A 16 30.63 -29.24 -6.88
C ASP A 16 29.17 -29.62 -6.64
N ASN A 17 28.71 -29.55 -5.38
CA ASN A 17 27.32 -29.80 -5.00
C ASN A 17 26.80 -28.82 -3.93
N PRO A 18 26.70 -27.53 -4.27
CA PRO A 18 26.34 -26.49 -3.30
C PRO A 18 24.93 -26.64 -2.75
N LEU A 19 23.99 -27.26 -3.50
CA LEU A 19 22.62 -27.47 -3.05
C LEU A 19 22.52 -28.43 -1.88
N ASP A 20 23.30 -29.51 -1.87
CA ASP A 20 23.33 -30.45 -0.75
C ASP A 20 23.90 -29.81 0.51
N TYR A 21 24.96 -29.01 0.35
CA TYR A 21 25.50 -28.21 1.45
C TYR A 21 24.45 -27.24 2.00
N ILE A 22 23.78 -26.49 1.13
CA ILE A 22 22.73 -25.53 1.50
C ILE A 22 21.61 -26.25 2.25
N ASN A 23 21.08 -27.36 1.73
CA ASN A 23 20.01 -28.12 2.35
C ASN A 23 20.39 -28.64 3.74
N THR A 24 21.63 -29.12 3.90
CA THR A 24 22.16 -29.60 5.18
C THR A 24 22.31 -28.45 6.18
N LYS A 25 22.90 -27.35 5.78
CA LYS A 25 23.12 -26.19 6.66
C LYS A 25 21.81 -25.47 7.01
N THR A 26 20.93 -25.21 6.06
CA THR A 26 19.65 -24.52 6.33
C THR A 26 18.73 -25.36 7.20
N GLY A 27 18.77 -26.69 7.08
CA GLY A 27 18.05 -27.61 7.99
C GLY A 27 18.58 -27.57 9.43
N ASN A 28 19.86 -27.26 9.63
CA ASN A 28 20.54 -27.24 10.93
C ASN A 28 20.62 -25.82 11.55
N LEU A 29 20.44 -24.75 10.75
CA LEU A 29 20.42 -23.35 11.21
C LEU A 29 19.06 -23.00 11.83
N GLY A 30 18.53 -23.86 12.71
CA GLY A 30 17.30 -23.61 13.46
C GLY A 30 17.40 -22.28 14.22
N ILE A 31 16.45 -21.40 13.99
CA ILE A 31 16.39 -20.10 14.66
C ILE A 31 16.32 -20.33 16.17
N ARG A 32 17.33 -19.89 16.92
CA ARG A 32 17.23 -19.83 18.37
C ARG A 32 16.13 -18.82 18.71
N LYS A 33 15.14 -19.27 19.45
CA LYS A 33 13.96 -18.46 19.84
C LYS A 33 14.35 -17.12 20.47
N GLU A 34 15.47 -17.09 21.18
CA GLU A 34 16.04 -15.92 21.83
C GLU A 34 16.56 -14.86 20.86
N GLU A 35 17.08 -15.26 19.70
CA GLU A 35 17.59 -14.33 18.67
C GLU A 35 16.46 -13.69 17.89
N LYS A 36 15.39 -14.43 17.63
CA LYS A 36 14.16 -13.90 17.04
C LYS A 36 13.54 -12.78 17.90
N ASP A 37 13.50 -12.99 19.22
CA ASP A 37 12.92 -12.05 20.16
C ASP A 37 13.81 -10.80 20.37
N LYS A 38 15.13 -10.95 20.16
CA LYS A 38 16.11 -9.89 20.40
C LYS A 38 16.39 -9.01 19.19
N PHE A 39 16.43 -9.58 17.98
CA PHE A 39 16.84 -8.87 16.76
C PHE A 39 15.73 -8.80 15.69
N GLY A 40 14.54 -9.37 15.96
CA GLY A 40 13.46 -9.45 14.96
C GLY A 40 13.83 -10.33 13.75
N GLU A 41 14.84 -11.19 13.91
CA GLU A 41 15.36 -12.03 12.82
C GLU A 41 14.32 -13.04 12.38
N VAL A 42 14.08 -13.10 11.09
CA VAL A 42 13.12 -14.00 10.47
C VAL A 42 13.80 -14.73 9.32
N PHE A 43 13.88 -16.04 9.45
CA PHE A 43 14.44 -16.91 8.41
C PHE A 43 13.50 -16.95 7.19
N THR A 44 14.02 -16.65 6.01
CA THR A 44 13.26 -16.76 4.77
C THR A 44 13.42 -18.19 4.21
N PRO A 45 12.31 -18.94 4.00
CA PRO A 45 12.38 -20.30 3.46
C PRO A 45 13.03 -20.35 2.08
N THR A 46 13.86 -21.36 1.83
CA THR A 46 14.57 -21.54 0.53
C THR A 46 13.62 -21.54 -0.66
N LYS A 47 12.43 -22.15 -0.51
CA LYS A 47 11.41 -22.13 -1.55
C LYS A 47 11.02 -20.70 -1.91
N LEU A 48 10.73 -19.87 -0.92
CA LEU A 48 10.34 -18.46 -1.12
C LEU A 48 11.48 -17.64 -1.75
N ILE A 49 12.74 -17.90 -1.33
CA ILE A 49 13.91 -17.28 -1.96
C ILE A 49 13.97 -17.65 -3.45
N ASN A 50 13.75 -18.92 -3.79
CA ASN A 50 13.73 -19.34 -5.18
C ASN A 50 12.60 -18.68 -5.98
N ASP A 51 11.39 -18.62 -5.41
CA ASP A 51 10.23 -17.96 -6.03
C ASP A 51 10.53 -16.47 -6.32
N MET A 52 11.25 -15.79 -5.42
CA MET A 52 11.70 -14.40 -5.60
C MET A 52 12.77 -14.27 -6.69
N LEU A 53 13.78 -15.14 -6.69
CA LEU A 53 14.89 -15.13 -7.65
C LEU A 53 14.44 -15.49 -9.07
N ASP A 54 13.37 -16.26 -9.23
CA ASP A 54 12.79 -16.62 -10.53
C ASP A 54 12.13 -15.42 -11.25
N ARG A 55 11.98 -14.28 -10.56
CA ARG A 55 11.45 -13.03 -11.13
C ARG A 55 12.53 -12.16 -11.77
N LEU A 56 13.78 -12.52 -11.60
CA LEU A 56 14.90 -11.82 -12.23
C LEU A 56 15.07 -12.23 -13.70
N PRO A 57 15.59 -11.34 -14.55
CA PRO A 57 15.94 -11.68 -15.94
C PRO A 57 16.90 -12.89 -16.01
N VAL A 58 16.71 -13.75 -17.00
CA VAL A 58 17.47 -15.01 -17.11
C VAL A 58 18.96 -14.78 -17.38
N ASP A 59 19.30 -13.75 -18.12
CA ASP A 59 20.67 -13.38 -18.52
C ASP A 59 21.50 -12.83 -17.34
N ILE A 60 20.87 -12.42 -16.24
CA ILE A 60 21.56 -11.87 -15.08
C ILE A 60 22.52 -12.86 -14.42
N TRP A 61 22.26 -14.16 -14.58
CA TRP A 61 23.02 -15.25 -13.98
C TRP A 61 24.33 -15.57 -14.71
N SER A 62 24.46 -15.16 -15.96
CA SER A 62 25.59 -15.49 -16.85
C SER A 62 26.62 -14.38 -16.98
N ASN A 63 26.36 -13.19 -16.42
CA ASN A 63 27.30 -12.07 -16.45
C ASN A 63 28.24 -12.07 -15.22
N PRO A 64 29.54 -12.35 -15.39
CA PRO A 64 30.50 -12.45 -14.28
C PRO A 64 30.81 -11.08 -13.59
N ASN A 65 30.38 -9.99 -14.18
CA ASN A 65 30.61 -8.64 -13.63
C ASN A 65 29.47 -8.14 -12.75
N ASN A 66 28.36 -8.87 -12.67
CA ASN A 66 27.23 -8.48 -11.84
C ASN A 66 27.56 -8.56 -10.34
N LYS A 67 27.27 -7.49 -9.62
CA LYS A 67 27.42 -7.39 -8.17
C LYS A 67 26.09 -7.53 -7.48
N TRP A 68 26.04 -8.42 -6.49
CA TRP A 68 24.84 -8.80 -5.72
C TRP A 68 25.00 -8.36 -4.28
N LEU A 69 24.09 -7.53 -3.78
CA LEU A 69 24.10 -7.05 -2.38
C LEU A 69 22.91 -7.62 -1.61
N ASP A 70 23.19 -8.15 -0.42
CA ASP A 70 22.20 -8.40 0.62
C ASP A 70 22.45 -7.43 1.78
N PRO A 71 21.55 -6.47 2.04
CA PRO A 71 21.77 -5.44 3.05
C PRO A 71 21.46 -5.88 4.49
N ALA A 72 20.93 -7.09 4.68
CA ALA A 72 20.60 -7.68 5.98
C ALA A 72 20.66 -9.21 5.90
N THR A 73 21.89 -9.71 5.68
CA THR A 73 22.10 -11.08 5.18
C THR A 73 21.71 -12.18 6.17
N GLY A 74 21.60 -11.87 7.47
CA GLY A 74 21.33 -12.88 8.50
C GLY A 74 22.38 -13.98 8.48
N PHE A 75 21.96 -15.20 8.29
CA PHE A 75 22.86 -16.35 8.12
C PHE A 75 23.31 -16.58 6.67
N GLY A 76 23.02 -15.68 5.74
CA GLY A 76 23.44 -15.79 4.34
C GLY A 76 22.52 -16.61 3.43
N ASN A 77 21.29 -16.87 3.81
CA ASN A 77 20.39 -17.76 3.08
C ASN A 77 20.12 -17.32 1.63
N PHE A 78 19.87 -16.04 1.41
CA PHE A 78 19.73 -15.51 0.05
C PHE A 78 20.99 -15.72 -0.76
N GLN A 79 22.14 -15.41 -0.17
CA GLN A 79 23.43 -15.50 -0.87
C GLN A 79 23.88 -16.93 -1.14
N LEU A 80 23.48 -17.89 -0.31
CA LEU A 80 23.68 -19.31 -0.59
C LEU A 80 22.95 -19.76 -1.87
N VAL A 81 21.68 -19.35 -2.03
CA VAL A 81 20.92 -19.69 -3.24
C VAL A 81 21.44 -18.95 -4.46
N VAL A 82 21.79 -17.66 -4.30
CA VAL A 82 22.44 -16.85 -5.36
C VAL A 82 23.74 -17.50 -5.82
N TYR A 83 24.60 -17.92 -4.89
CA TYR A 83 25.84 -18.62 -5.20
C TYR A 83 25.59 -19.88 -6.02
N SER A 84 24.65 -20.73 -5.62
CA SER A 84 24.32 -21.96 -6.35
C SER A 84 23.86 -21.67 -7.78
N ARG A 85 23.03 -20.66 -7.97
CA ARG A 85 22.56 -20.24 -9.30
C ARG A 85 23.68 -19.67 -10.17
N LEU A 86 24.58 -18.86 -9.57
CA LEU A 86 25.76 -18.32 -10.26
C LEU A 86 26.76 -19.41 -10.63
N MET A 87 26.98 -20.43 -9.76
CA MET A 87 27.81 -21.58 -10.09
C MET A 87 27.31 -22.32 -11.35
N THR A 88 26.01 -22.32 -11.57
CA THR A 88 25.39 -22.89 -12.78
C THR A 88 25.45 -21.92 -13.95
N GLY A 89 25.02 -20.67 -13.76
CA GLY A 89 24.90 -19.66 -14.82
C GLY A 89 26.24 -19.26 -15.45
N LEU A 90 27.31 -19.24 -14.66
CA LEU A 90 28.66 -18.87 -15.12
C LEU A 90 29.46 -20.05 -15.68
N ARG A 91 28.91 -21.27 -15.76
CA ARG A 91 29.64 -22.47 -16.20
C ARG A 91 30.27 -22.32 -17.59
N ALA A 92 29.60 -21.62 -18.49
CA ALA A 92 30.11 -21.38 -19.85
C ALA A 92 31.17 -20.26 -19.92
N VAL A 93 31.21 -19.37 -18.93
CA VAL A 93 32.10 -18.20 -18.91
C VAL A 93 33.38 -18.48 -18.12
N ILE A 94 33.24 -19.17 -16.97
CA ILE A 94 34.35 -19.58 -16.11
C ILE A 94 34.30 -21.10 -15.97
N LEU A 95 35.07 -21.80 -16.81
CA LEU A 95 34.99 -23.25 -16.96
C LEU A 95 35.42 -24.00 -15.69
N ASP A 96 36.50 -23.54 -15.05
CA ASP A 96 37.03 -24.15 -13.84
C ASP A 96 36.12 -23.89 -12.63
N PRO A 97 35.54 -24.95 -11.98
CA PRO A 97 34.63 -24.75 -10.85
C PRO A 97 35.28 -24.05 -9.66
N ALA A 98 36.58 -24.30 -9.39
CA ALA A 98 37.27 -23.64 -8.28
C ALA A 98 37.45 -22.14 -8.51
N LYS A 99 37.91 -21.77 -9.70
CA LYS A 99 38.06 -20.37 -10.11
C LYS A 99 36.68 -19.66 -10.16
N ARG A 100 35.64 -20.36 -10.63
CA ARG A 100 34.27 -19.83 -10.64
C ARG A 100 33.74 -19.55 -9.25
N SER A 101 33.90 -20.50 -8.32
CA SER A 101 33.53 -20.33 -6.91
C SER A 101 34.29 -19.16 -6.27
N GLU A 102 35.62 -19.10 -6.45
CA GLU A 102 36.44 -18.00 -5.95
C GLU A 102 35.99 -16.65 -6.51
N HIS A 103 35.74 -16.57 -7.81
CA HIS A 103 35.27 -15.36 -8.47
C HIS A 103 33.92 -14.87 -7.88
N ILE A 104 32.96 -15.79 -7.70
CA ILE A 104 31.65 -15.46 -7.13
C ILE A 104 31.81 -14.89 -5.72
N ILE A 105 32.58 -15.57 -4.86
CA ILE A 105 32.74 -15.17 -3.46
C ILE A 105 33.47 -13.83 -3.33
N ARG A 106 34.54 -13.62 -4.10
CA ARG A 106 35.39 -12.43 -3.98
C ARG A 106 34.85 -11.21 -4.71
N ASN A 107 34.16 -11.41 -5.84
CA ASN A 107 33.88 -10.29 -6.76
C ASN A 107 32.37 -10.03 -6.98
N MET A 108 31.50 -11.01 -6.70
CA MET A 108 30.09 -10.88 -7.07
C MET A 108 29.15 -10.74 -5.87
N ILE A 109 29.42 -11.42 -4.75
CA ILE A 109 28.53 -11.45 -3.59
C ILE A 109 29.01 -10.47 -2.53
N PHE A 110 28.12 -9.59 -2.09
CA PHE A 110 28.34 -8.57 -1.05
C PHE A 110 27.26 -8.70 0.02
N MET A 111 27.64 -8.64 1.28
CA MET A 111 26.78 -8.91 2.43
C MET A 111 26.98 -7.88 3.53
N VAL A 112 25.89 -7.32 4.05
CA VAL A 112 25.94 -6.48 5.26
C VAL A 112 25.12 -7.16 6.35
N GLU A 113 25.68 -7.25 7.54
CA GLU A 113 25.03 -7.87 8.70
C GLU A 113 25.33 -7.06 9.97
N PHE A 114 24.29 -6.79 10.74
CA PHE A 114 24.42 -6.02 11.99
C PHE A 114 24.82 -6.91 13.18
N ASN A 115 24.32 -8.15 13.21
CA ASN A 115 24.57 -9.09 14.30
C ASN A 115 25.93 -9.77 14.14
N LYS A 116 26.86 -9.49 15.04
CA LYS A 116 28.21 -10.10 15.00
C LYS A 116 28.22 -11.64 15.09
N ALA A 117 27.24 -12.25 15.76
CA ALA A 117 27.12 -13.70 15.81
C ALA A 117 26.80 -14.28 14.44
N ASN A 118 25.91 -13.63 13.68
CA ASN A 118 25.60 -14.01 12.32
C ASN A 118 26.80 -13.80 11.39
N CYS A 119 27.52 -12.70 11.56
CA CYS A 119 28.77 -12.45 10.82
C CYS A 119 29.75 -13.63 10.94
N ALA A 120 29.92 -14.18 12.14
CA ALA A 120 30.81 -15.31 12.34
C ALA A 120 30.34 -16.56 11.57
N VAL A 121 29.05 -16.83 11.52
CA VAL A 121 28.46 -17.92 10.72
C VAL A 121 28.67 -17.68 9.22
N VAL A 122 28.42 -16.46 8.75
CA VAL A 122 28.63 -16.10 7.34
C VAL A 122 30.09 -16.23 6.94
N GLN A 123 31.04 -15.83 7.81
CA GLN A 123 32.48 -16.00 7.57
C GLN A 123 32.91 -17.48 7.52
N GLN A 124 32.31 -18.34 8.33
CA GLN A 124 32.53 -19.79 8.26
C GLN A 124 32.07 -20.34 6.90
N ILE A 125 30.91 -19.92 6.43
CA ILE A 125 30.31 -20.39 5.18
C ILE A 125 31.05 -19.86 3.95
N PHE A 126 31.25 -18.54 3.85
CA PHE A 126 31.81 -17.87 2.66
C PHE A 126 33.31 -17.62 2.75
N GLY A 127 33.90 -17.74 3.94
CA GLY A 127 35.33 -17.45 4.21
C GLY A 127 35.62 -15.97 4.48
N THR A 128 36.80 -15.71 5.02
CA THR A 128 37.26 -14.33 5.27
C THR A 128 37.60 -13.56 3.99
N ALA A 129 37.65 -14.26 2.85
CA ALA A 129 37.81 -13.67 1.53
C ALA A 129 36.52 -13.07 0.97
N SER A 130 35.37 -13.31 1.60
CA SER A 130 34.07 -12.80 1.16
C SER A 130 33.89 -11.30 1.46
N ASN A 131 33.04 -10.64 0.69
CA ASN A 131 32.69 -9.24 0.93
C ASN A 131 31.60 -9.17 2.00
N LEU A 132 31.96 -9.38 3.25
CA LEU A 132 31.08 -9.24 4.41
C LEU A 132 31.45 -7.99 5.20
N CYS A 133 30.48 -7.12 5.44
CA CYS A 133 30.60 -5.97 6.34
C CYS A 133 29.71 -6.15 7.56
N CYS A 134 30.34 -6.26 8.74
CA CYS A 134 29.62 -6.41 10.02
C CYS A 134 29.26 -5.03 10.60
N SER A 135 28.26 -4.37 10.04
CA SER A 135 27.84 -3.03 10.43
C SER A 135 26.35 -2.79 10.20
N ASP A 136 25.87 -1.64 10.67
CA ASP A 136 24.50 -1.18 10.37
C ASP A 136 24.42 -0.69 8.93
N PHE A 137 23.62 -1.36 8.11
CA PHE A 137 23.37 -0.96 6.73
C PHE A 137 22.88 0.49 6.58
N LEU A 138 22.09 0.98 7.52
CA LEU A 138 21.54 2.34 7.47
C LEU A 138 22.60 3.42 7.75
N GLN A 139 23.72 3.05 8.36
CA GLN A 139 24.89 3.89 8.50
C GLN A 139 25.82 3.78 7.28
N SER A 140 27.01 4.37 7.35
CA SER A 140 28.06 4.12 6.36
C SER A 140 28.69 2.75 6.60
N PHE A 141 28.92 1.99 5.54
CA PHE A 141 29.59 0.69 5.61
C PHE A 141 30.68 0.59 4.54
N VAL A 142 31.72 -0.18 4.84
CA VAL A 142 32.89 -0.40 3.97
C VAL A 142 33.21 -1.88 3.99
N PHE A 143 33.50 -2.46 2.83
CA PHE A 143 33.99 -3.83 2.74
C PHE A 143 35.52 -3.83 2.83
N GLU A 144 36.08 -4.42 3.88
CA GLU A 144 37.53 -4.49 4.10
C GLU A 144 38.19 -5.44 3.07
N GLY A 145 39.43 -5.12 2.68
CA GLY A 145 40.24 -5.98 1.83
C GLY A 145 40.17 -5.73 0.33
N HIS A 146 39.33 -4.83 -0.14
CA HIS A 146 39.34 -4.38 -1.52
C HIS A 146 40.22 -3.15 -1.67
N SER A 147 41.21 -3.21 -2.59
CA SER A 147 42.16 -2.13 -2.89
C SER A 147 41.53 -0.86 -3.48
N GLN A 148 40.24 -0.87 -3.71
CA GLN A 148 39.42 0.30 -3.98
C GLN A 148 38.53 0.51 -2.74
N SER A 149 38.91 1.48 -1.91
CA SER A 149 38.00 2.08 -0.94
C SER A 149 36.67 2.26 -1.63
N HIS A 150 35.60 1.75 -1.02
CA HIS A 150 34.27 1.93 -1.59
C HIS A 150 34.07 3.41 -1.85
N SER A 151 34.21 3.77 -3.11
CA SER A 151 33.70 5.04 -3.59
C SER A 151 32.23 5.11 -3.16
N PRO A 152 31.74 6.26 -2.70
CA PRO A 152 30.30 6.49 -2.55
C PRO A 152 29.51 6.11 -3.79
N ASP A 153 30.19 5.89 -4.91
CA ASP A 153 29.67 5.56 -6.24
C ASP A 153 29.60 4.05 -6.54
N GLN A 154 29.94 3.16 -5.59
CA GLN A 154 29.80 1.72 -5.85
C GLN A 154 28.32 1.34 -5.92
N GLN A 155 27.90 0.89 -7.10
CA GLN A 155 26.56 0.44 -7.39
C GLN A 155 26.52 -1.09 -7.56
N TYR A 156 25.34 -1.67 -7.26
CA TYR A 156 25.06 -3.09 -7.37
C TYR A 156 24.03 -3.35 -8.47
N ASN A 157 24.24 -4.42 -9.24
CA ASN A 157 23.32 -4.80 -10.30
C ASN A 157 22.05 -5.46 -9.75
N VAL A 158 22.18 -6.16 -8.61
CA VAL A 158 21.06 -6.76 -7.90
C VAL A 158 21.18 -6.51 -6.40
N ILE A 159 20.11 -6.01 -5.79
CA ILE A 159 19.97 -5.94 -4.34
C ILE A 159 18.80 -6.85 -3.95
N ILE A 160 19.05 -7.80 -3.04
CA ILE A 160 18.08 -8.82 -2.66
C ILE A 160 18.12 -9.05 -1.16
N GLY A 161 16.98 -9.33 -0.53
CA GLY A 161 16.96 -9.65 0.89
C GLY A 161 15.58 -9.52 1.55
N ASN A 162 15.60 -9.81 2.86
CA ASN A 162 14.49 -9.61 3.78
C ASN A 162 14.93 -8.62 4.89
N PRO A 163 14.83 -7.31 4.65
CA PRO A 163 15.28 -6.31 5.62
C PRO A 163 14.46 -6.37 6.92
N PRO A 164 15.03 -5.95 8.07
CA PRO A 164 14.32 -5.95 9.34
C PRO A 164 13.09 -5.05 9.30
N PHE A 165 11.95 -5.57 9.82
CA PHE A 165 10.68 -4.85 9.73
C PHE A 165 10.58 -3.68 10.71
N ASN A 166 11.06 -3.85 11.96
CA ASN A 166 10.93 -2.88 13.03
C ASN A 166 12.27 -2.67 13.75
N ALA A 167 12.45 -1.48 14.31
CA ALA A 167 13.52 -1.21 15.24
C ALA A 167 13.26 -1.92 16.58
N ASP A 168 14.34 -2.26 17.30
CA ASP A 168 14.26 -2.83 18.65
C ASP A 168 13.45 -1.97 19.61
N GLN A 169 12.50 -2.59 20.33
CA GLN A 169 11.62 -1.89 21.29
C GLN A 169 12.31 -1.51 22.61
N LYS A 170 13.62 -1.83 22.80
CA LYS A 170 14.24 -1.82 24.14
C LYS A 170 14.93 -0.52 24.54
N HIS A 171 14.92 0.55 23.74
CA HIS A 171 15.74 1.72 24.10
C HIS A 171 15.09 2.76 25.03
N ASP A 172 13.79 2.75 25.34
CA ASP A 172 13.20 3.83 26.14
C ASP A 172 12.06 3.48 27.10
N GLY A 173 11.80 2.21 27.39
CA GLY A 173 10.75 1.84 28.39
C GLY A 173 9.33 2.32 28.07
N LYS A 174 9.13 3.03 26.98
CA LYS A 174 7.81 3.46 26.49
C LYS A 174 7.27 2.42 25.52
N LYS A 175 6.13 1.81 25.86
CA LYS A 175 5.31 1.00 24.94
C LYS A 175 4.77 1.88 23.80
N GLY A 176 5.61 2.24 22.85
CA GLY A 176 5.25 2.88 21.59
C GLY A 176 5.70 1.97 20.47
N GLY A 177 4.87 1.71 19.47
CA GLY A 177 5.19 0.85 18.34
C GLY A 177 6.55 1.23 17.72
N GLY A 178 7.45 0.25 17.57
CA GLY A 178 8.78 0.46 17.02
C GLY A 178 8.69 1.15 15.65
N LYS A 179 9.66 2.01 15.35
CA LYS A 179 9.76 2.66 14.04
C LYS A 179 10.00 1.59 12.97
N ASN A 180 9.22 1.60 11.90
CA ASN A 180 9.46 0.72 10.76
C ASN A 180 10.82 1.03 10.14
N LEU A 181 11.68 0.01 10.00
CA LEU A 181 13.01 0.15 9.39
C LEU A 181 13.01 -0.17 7.90
N TRP A 182 12.24 -1.14 7.46
CA TRP A 182 12.23 -1.61 6.08
C TRP A 182 12.06 -0.49 5.02
N PRO A 183 11.29 0.61 5.23
CA PRO A 183 11.22 1.69 4.24
C PRO A 183 12.56 2.36 3.98
N LEU A 184 13.38 2.52 5.03
CA LEU A 184 14.71 3.12 4.92
C LEU A 184 15.68 2.23 4.12
N PHE A 185 15.51 0.89 4.23
CA PHE A 185 16.27 -0.06 3.42
C PHE A 185 15.91 0.06 1.94
N VAL A 186 14.60 0.16 1.62
CA VAL A 186 14.13 0.34 0.24
C VAL A 186 14.67 1.65 -0.35
N GLU A 187 14.47 2.78 0.36
CA GLU A 187 14.92 4.10 -0.07
C GLU A 187 16.45 4.13 -0.31
N LYS A 188 17.24 3.66 0.67
CA LYS A 188 18.72 3.63 0.53
C LYS A 188 19.17 2.75 -0.63
N SER A 189 18.51 1.60 -0.83
CA SER A 189 18.83 0.69 -1.92
C SER A 189 18.54 1.30 -3.28
N LEU A 190 17.34 1.87 -3.49
CA LEU A 190 16.93 2.47 -4.76
C LEU A 190 17.73 3.74 -5.07
N ASP A 191 17.83 4.65 -4.10
CA ASP A 191 18.40 5.98 -4.37
C ASP A 191 19.92 5.94 -4.54
N LYS A 192 20.63 5.14 -3.71
CA LYS A 192 22.09 5.27 -3.57
C LYS A 192 22.88 4.09 -4.09
N LEU A 193 22.35 2.86 -3.97
CA LEU A 193 23.17 1.66 -4.13
C LEU A 193 22.87 0.87 -5.38
N LEU A 194 21.62 0.88 -5.86
CA LEU A 194 21.24 0.15 -7.05
C LEU A 194 21.75 0.86 -8.30
N ALA A 195 22.38 0.12 -9.20
CA ALA A 195 22.78 0.61 -10.51
C ALA A 195 21.55 0.97 -11.36
N ASN A 196 21.72 1.86 -12.34
CA ASN A 196 20.70 2.05 -13.37
C ASN A 196 20.46 0.72 -14.07
N ASP A 197 19.21 0.43 -14.40
CA ASP A 197 18.74 -0.85 -14.93
C ASP A 197 18.96 -2.06 -14.00
N GLY A 198 19.51 -1.86 -12.81
CA GLY A 198 19.65 -2.88 -11.78
C GLY A 198 18.31 -3.30 -11.18
N ASN A 199 18.29 -4.45 -10.49
CA ASN A 199 17.08 -5.04 -9.93
C ASN A 199 17.09 -5.06 -8.40
N LEU A 200 16.01 -4.59 -7.77
CA LEU A 200 15.73 -4.71 -6.35
C LEU A 200 14.69 -5.80 -6.14
N VAL A 201 15.01 -6.81 -5.34
CA VAL A 201 14.10 -7.92 -4.98
C VAL A 201 14.01 -8.02 -3.48
N PHE A 202 12.99 -7.43 -2.90
CA PHE A 202 12.78 -7.42 -1.45
C PHE A 202 11.46 -8.07 -1.04
N ILE A 203 11.42 -8.48 0.23
CA ILE A 203 10.24 -8.95 0.93
C ILE A 203 10.07 -8.15 2.22
N HIS A 204 8.87 -7.59 2.45
CA HIS A 204 8.56 -6.82 3.65
C HIS A 204 7.03 -6.65 3.84
N PRO A 205 6.55 -6.05 4.99
CA PRO A 205 5.13 -5.86 5.24
C PRO A 205 4.40 -5.03 4.17
N SER A 206 3.13 -5.37 3.93
CA SER A 206 2.26 -4.84 2.87
C SER A 206 1.81 -3.38 3.04
N LEU A 207 2.21 -2.69 4.12
CA LEU A 207 1.65 -1.37 4.48
C LEU A 207 1.95 -0.25 3.48
N TRP A 208 2.94 -0.42 2.62
CA TRP A 208 3.32 0.54 1.57
C TRP A 208 2.24 0.70 0.49
N ARG A 209 1.38 -0.31 0.32
CA ARG A 209 0.29 -0.32 -0.67
C ARG A 209 -0.96 0.44 -0.27
N LYS A 210 -1.04 0.95 0.97
CA LYS A 210 -2.20 1.67 1.46
C LYS A 210 -2.42 2.99 0.72
N PRO A 211 -3.68 3.43 0.58
CA PRO A 211 -3.97 4.77 0.08
C PRO A 211 -3.22 5.83 0.89
N PRO A 212 -2.42 6.69 0.24
CA PRO A 212 -1.72 7.77 0.93
C PRO A 212 -2.70 8.88 1.35
N SER A 213 -2.32 9.64 2.37
CA SER A 213 -2.98 10.91 2.63
C SER A 213 -2.52 11.93 1.59
N ALA A 214 -3.41 12.72 1.02
CA ALA A 214 -3.28 13.55 -0.19
C ALA A 214 -2.09 14.54 -0.29
N ARG A 215 -1.08 14.49 0.60
CA ARG A 215 0.02 15.48 0.65
C ARG A 215 1.43 14.89 0.80
N ALA A 216 1.61 13.61 0.90
CA ALA A 216 2.93 13.02 1.14
C ALA A 216 3.47 12.32 -0.11
N LYS A 217 4.69 12.65 -0.52
CA LYS A 217 5.51 11.73 -1.33
C LYS A 217 5.58 10.42 -0.56
N THR A 218 5.20 9.35 -1.18
CA THR A 218 5.09 8.05 -0.53
C THR A 218 6.15 7.12 -1.06
N LEU A 219 6.49 6.11 -0.28
CA LEU A 219 7.32 5.01 -0.75
C LEU A 219 6.69 4.33 -1.99
N PHE A 220 5.37 4.38 -2.11
CA PHE A 220 4.64 3.92 -3.29
C PHE A 220 5.09 4.64 -4.56
N ASP A 221 5.17 5.98 -4.52
CA ASP A 221 5.62 6.77 -5.68
C ASP A 221 7.06 6.41 -6.08
N GLU A 222 7.92 6.17 -5.08
CA GLU A 222 9.30 5.77 -5.32
C GLU A 222 9.38 4.40 -6.00
N MET A 223 8.59 3.43 -5.50
CA MET A 223 8.64 2.05 -5.97
C MET A 223 7.91 1.82 -7.30
N VAL A 224 6.86 2.58 -7.58
CA VAL A 224 5.92 2.31 -8.68
C VAL A 224 5.96 3.37 -9.77
N HIS A 225 6.08 4.65 -9.42
CA HIS A 225 6.02 5.73 -10.41
C HIS A 225 7.38 6.17 -10.91
N LYS A 226 8.41 6.07 -10.06
CA LYS A 226 9.78 6.43 -10.46
C LYS A 226 10.61 5.23 -10.95
N ASN A 227 10.26 4.03 -10.51
CA ASN A 227 10.94 2.81 -10.88
C ASN A 227 9.96 1.79 -11.46
N TYR A 228 10.43 0.94 -12.38
CA TYR A 228 9.59 -0.06 -13.02
C TYR A 228 9.46 -1.31 -12.14
N MET A 229 8.29 -1.53 -11.59
CA MET A 229 7.94 -2.77 -10.89
C MET A 229 7.51 -3.83 -11.92
N SER A 230 8.36 -4.80 -12.18
CA SER A 230 8.07 -5.88 -13.14
C SER A 230 7.17 -6.96 -12.55
N TYR A 231 7.29 -7.22 -11.24
CA TYR A 231 6.54 -8.26 -10.52
C TYR A 231 6.20 -7.87 -9.09
N LEU A 232 5.02 -8.29 -8.65
CA LEU A 232 4.56 -8.12 -7.26
C LEU A 232 3.73 -9.34 -6.86
N GLU A 233 4.03 -9.96 -5.70
CA GLU A 233 3.22 -11.04 -5.12
C GLU A 233 2.75 -10.67 -3.71
N LEU A 234 1.44 -10.85 -3.49
CA LEU A 234 0.75 -10.43 -2.28
C LEU A 234 0.44 -11.63 -1.39
N HIS A 235 0.92 -11.58 -0.16
CA HIS A 235 0.75 -12.65 0.81
C HIS A 235 -0.15 -12.24 1.98
N SER A 236 -0.96 -13.19 2.45
CA SER A 236 -1.92 -13.02 3.53
C SER A 236 -1.26 -13.16 4.91
N LYS A 237 -2.05 -12.93 5.99
CA LYS A 237 -1.62 -13.24 7.37
C LYS A 237 -1.37 -14.74 7.57
N ALA A 238 -2.11 -15.59 6.87
CA ALA A 238 -1.90 -17.05 6.93
C ALA A 238 -0.56 -17.45 6.33
N ASP A 239 -0.18 -16.81 5.20
CA ASP A 239 1.14 -17.00 4.60
C ASP A 239 2.26 -16.51 5.51
N GLY A 240 2.11 -15.34 6.13
CA GLY A 240 3.07 -14.85 7.11
C GLY A 240 3.22 -15.77 8.33
N LYS A 241 2.12 -16.42 8.74
CA LYS A 241 2.16 -17.44 9.81
C LYS A 241 2.90 -18.70 9.37
N ARG A 242 2.66 -19.17 8.14
CA ARG A 242 3.31 -20.35 7.54
C ARG A 242 4.80 -20.12 7.35
N ASP A 243 5.18 -19.00 6.72
CA ASP A 243 6.54 -18.78 6.22
C ASP A 243 7.46 -18.17 7.27
N PHE A 244 6.92 -17.38 8.20
CA PHE A 244 7.69 -16.59 9.17
C PHE A 244 7.25 -16.79 10.63
N ASN A 245 6.26 -17.65 10.88
CA ASN A 245 5.62 -17.80 12.19
C ASN A 245 5.15 -16.44 12.77
N ALA A 246 4.74 -15.50 11.92
CA ALA A 246 4.27 -14.16 12.27
C ALA A 246 2.95 -13.86 11.56
N GLN A 247 1.94 -13.35 12.28
CA GLN A 247 0.65 -12.98 11.69
C GLN A 247 0.73 -11.61 10.97
N THR A 248 1.75 -11.42 10.14
CA THR A 248 1.98 -10.19 9.37
C THR A 248 1.84 -10.51 7.89
N PRO A 249 0.92 -9.85 7.18
CA PRO A 249 0.88 -9.96 5.73
C PRO A 249 2.11 -9.28 5.14
N TYR A 250 2.65 -9.88 4.09
CA TYR A 250 3.84 -9.39 3.43
C TYR A 250 3.68 -9.41 1.92
N ASP A 251 4.55 -8.69 1.25
CA ASP A 251 4.66 -8.71 -0.20
C ASP A 251 6.11 -8.94 -0.58
N PHE A 252 6.36 -9.60 -1.72
CA PHE A 252 7.65 -9.51 -2.37
C PHE A 252 7.50 -9.00 -3.80
N TYR A 253 8.54 -8.36 -4.32
CA TYR A 253 8.51 -7.72 -5.63
C TYR A 253 9.87 -7.73 -6.30
N CYS A 254 9.85 -7.51 -7.62
CA CYS A 254 11.02 -7.18 -8.43
C CYS A 254 10.83 -5.79 -9.04
N ILE A 255 11.75 -4.87 -8.74
CA ILE A 255 11.78 -3.51 -9.29
C ILE A 255 13.06 -3.32 -10.08
N GLN A 256 12.97 -2.83 -11.31
CA GLN A 256 14.09 -2.36 -12.10
C GLN A 256 14.26 -0.85 -11.94
N LYS A 257 15.48 -0.39 -11.63
CA LYS A 257 15.78 1.05 -11.46
C LYS A 257 15.83 1.76 -12.80
N ARG A 258 14.68 2.05 -13.33
CA ARG A 258 14.45 2.90 -14.51
C ARG A 258 13.06 3.50 -14.46
N THR A 259 12.87 4.61 -15.11
CA THR A 259 11.55 5.21 -15.25
C THR A 259 10.61 4.26 -16.01
N PRO A 260 9.40 3.97 -15.50
CA PRO A 260 8.43 3.16 -16.21
C PRO A 260 7.98 3.85 -17.51
N ASN A 261 7.75 3.05 -18.55
CA ASN A 261 7.13 3.48 -19.80
C ASN A 261 5.71 2.90 -19.89
N PRO A 262 4.65 3.69 -19.63
CA PRO A 262 3.28 3.18 -19.64
C PRO A 262 2.81 2.54 -20.95
N ALA A 263 3.50 2.83 -22.06
CA ALA A 263 3.15 2.27 -23.38
C ALA A 263 3.54 0.79 -23.52
N ILE A 264 4.52 0.31 -22.74
CA ILE A 264 5.08 -1.04 -22.90
C ILE A 264 5.24 -1.79 -21.58
N ASP A 265 5.37 -1.08 -20.45
CA ASP A 265 5.61 -1.70 -19.16
C ASP A 265 4.31 -2.16 -18.51
N VAL A 266 4.26 -3.44 -18.23
CA VAL A 266 3.12 -4.09 -17.56
C VAL A 266 3.66 -4.84 -16.36
N THR A 267 3.12 -4.52 -15.19
CA THR A 267 3.43 -5.24 -13.95
C THR A 267 2.59 -6.51 -13.86
N THR A 268 3.24 -7.65 -13.60
CA THR A 268 2.53 -8.87 -13.20
C THR A 268 2.29 -8.81 -11.69
N VAL A 269 1.03 -8.78 -11.28
CA VAL A 269 0.63 -8.80 -9.87
C VAL A 269 -0.09 -10.10 -9.58
N LYS A 270 0.46 -10.91 -8.67
CA LYS A 270 -0.23 -12.09 -8.13
C LYS A 270 -0.88 -11.71 -6.81
N ASP A 271 -2.19 -11.74 -6.79
CA ASP A 271 -2.99 -11.29 -5.66
C ASP A 271 -3.11 -12.34 -4.53
N ARG A 272 -3.77 -11.98 -3.42
CA ARG A 272 -3.96 -12.90 -2.27
C ARG A 272 -4.89 -14.08 -2.56
N GLU A 273 -5.67 -14.04 -3.63
CA GLU A 273 -6.50 -15.15 -4.10
C GLU A 273 -5.70 -16.07 -5.05
N GLY A 274 -4.44 -15.72 -5.35
CA GLY A 274 -3.56 -16.46 -6.25
C GLY A 274 -3.79 -16.15 -7.73
N ILE A 275 -4.58 -15.12 -8.04
CA ILE A 275 -4.89 -14.71 -9.41
C ILE A 275 -3.78 -13.77 -9.91
N GLU A 276 -3.30 -14.01 -11.12
CA GLU A 276 -2.34 -13.14 -11.78
C GLU A 276 -3.05 -12.09 -12.64
N HIS A 277 -2.68 -10.83 -12.40
CA HIS A 277 -3.15 -9.67 -13.15
C HIS A 277 -1.99 -9.03 -13.90
N ARG A 278 -2.25 -8.52 -15.09
CA ARG A 278 -1.29 -7.72 -15.86
C ARG A 278 -1.77 -6.27 -15.88
N LEU A 279 -1.09 -5.40 -15.13
CA LEU A 279 -1.57 -4.07 -14.83
C LEU A 279 -0.57 -2.99 -15.28
N ASP A 280 -1.10 -1.93 -15.88
CA ASP A 280 -0.41 -0.64 -15.94
C ASP A 280 -0.60 0.05 -14.58
N LEU A 281 0.47 0.19 -13.81
CA LEU A 281 0.43 0.81 -12.48
C LEU A 281 0.49 2.34 -12.51
N SER A 282 0.63 2.98 -13.66
CA SER A 282 0.78 4.44 -13.77
C SER A 282 -0.39 5.24 -13.18
N ARG A 283 -1.60 4.64 -13.22
CA ARG A 283 -2.83 5.24 -12.69
C ARG A 283 -3.16 4.85 -11.25
N TRP A 284 -2.35 3.99 -10.62
CA TRP A 284 -2.60 3.51 -9.27
C TRP A 284 -1.86 4.37 -8.26
N HIS A 285 -2.55 4.75 -7.19
CA HIS A 285 -1.97 5.46 -6.04
C HIS A 285 -1.89 4.57 -4.79
N PHE A 286 -2.46 3.38 -4.86
CA PHE A 286 -2.47 2.32 -3.86
C PHE A 286 -2.74 1.00 -4.56
N LEU A 287 -2.49 -0.15 -3.91
CA LEU A 287 -2.81 -1.45 -4.50
C LEU A 287 -3.63 -2.29 -3.52
N PRO A 288 -4.79 -2.82 -3.94
CA PRO A 288 -5.62 -3.67 -3.11
C PRO A 288 -4.98 -5.06 -2.91
N ASN A 289 -5.62 -5.88 -2.08
CA ASN A 289 -5.19 -7.26 -1.84
C ASN A 289 -5.73 -8.25 -2.89
N HIS A 290 -6.82 -7.91 -3.54
CA HIS A 290 -7.51 -8.63 -4.63
C HIS A 290 -8.48 -7.67 -5.35
N SER A 291 -9.33 -8.19 -6.27
CA SER A 291 -10.38 -7.41 -6.97
C SER A 291 -9.86 -6.23 -7.81
N PHE A 292 -8.67 -6.35 -8.38
CA PHE A 292 -8.01 -5.29 -9.14
C PHE A 292 -8.87 -4.70 -10.26
N GLU A 293 -9.53 -5.55 -11.06
CA GLU A 293 -10.38 -5.12 -12.17
C GLU A 293 -11.57 -4.28 -11.72
N ASN A 294 -12.19 -4.66 -10.60
CA ASN A 294 -13.33 -3.91 -10.04
C ASN A 294 -12.86 -2.56 -9.49
N ILE A 295 -11.77 -2.54 -8.73
CA ILE A 295 -11.25 -1.32 -8.11
C ILE A 295 -10.71 -0.35 -9.18
N GLN A 296 -10.11 -0.85 -10.25
CA GLN A 296 -9.64 -0.02 -11.36
C GLN A 296 -10.77 0.82 -11.99
N GLN A 297 -11.98 0.27 -12.08
CA GLN A 297 -13.15 1.00 -12.60
C GLN A 297 -13.64 2.11 -11.65
N LEU A 298 -13.27 2.02 -10.37
CA LEU A 298 -13.63 3.02 -9.36
C LEU A 298 -12.69 4.21 -9.35
N LEU A 299 -11.45 4.06 -9.87
CA LEU A 299 -10.43 5.09 -9.79
C LEU A 299 -10.84 6.33 -10.60
N GLY A 300 -10.72 7.50 -9.97
CA GLY A 300 -10.91 8.80 -10.60
C GLY A 300 -9.58 9.46 -10.96
N ASP A 301 -9.64 10.42 -11.88
CA ASP A 301 -8.45 11.17 -12.32
C ASP A 301 -8.08 12.32 -11.36
N ALA A 302 -8.95 12.63 -10.39
CA ALA A 302 -8.75 13.66 -9.38
C ALA A 302 -9.29 13.20 -8.01
N PRO A 303 -8.77 13.75 -6.90
CA PRO A 303 -9.27 13.43 -5.58
C PRO A 303 -10.78 13.71 -5.43
N ASN A 304 -11.51 12.73 -4.89
CA ASN A 304 -12.95 12.86 -4.65
C ASN A 304 -13.22 13.88 -3.52
N PRO A 305 -13.91 14.98 -3.78
CA PRO A 305 -14.18 16.02 -2.78
C PRO A 305 -15.31 15.64 -1.81
N ASN A 306 -16.01 14.53 -2.06
CA ASN A 306 -17.22 14.17 -1.33
C ASN A 306 -16.94 13.42 -0.02
N VAL A 307 -15.68 13.13 0.28
CA VAL A 307 -15.30 12.35 1.48
C VAL A 307 -15.33 13.22 2.73
N ILE A 308 -16.07 12.78 3.74
CA ILE A 308 -16.11 13.41 5.07
C ILE A 308 -15.59 12.42 6.11
N PHE A 309 -14.43 12.71 6.68
CA PHE A 309 -13.86 11.94 7.78
C PHE A 309 -12.94 12.80 8.65
N HIS A 310 -13.18 12.76 9.97
CA HIS A 310 -12.37 13.51 10.92
C HIS A 310 -12.21 12.81 12.26
N ARG A 311 -10.97 12.51 12.62
CA ARG A 311 -10.65 11.79 13.87
C ARG A 311 -10.69 12.64 15.13
N THR A 312 -10.50 13.96 15.03
CA THR A 312 -10.13 14.76 16.20
C THR A 312 -11.18 15.75 16.69
N GLN A 313 -12.10 16.20 15.82
CA GLN A 313 -12.96 17.33 16.18
C GLN A 313 -14.19 16.96 16.99
N PHE A 314 -14.85 15.87 16.63
CA PHE A 314 -15.90 15.27 17.44
C PHE A 314 -15.44 13.92 18.01
N GLY A 315 -14.18 13.87 18.43
CA GLY A 315 -13.62 12.67 19.04
C GLY A 315 -14.27 12.38 20.40
N THR A 316 -14.52 11.10 20.68
CA THR A 316 -15.13 10.63 21.93
C THR A 316 -14.12 10.53 23.08
N ASP A 317 -12.95 11.17 22.98
CA ASP A 317 -11.98 11.28 24.07
C ASP A 317 -12.61 12.07 25.22
N LYS A 318 -12.46 11.58 26.45
CA LYS A 318 -12.95 12.23 27.68
C LYS A 318 -12.46 13.67 27.87
N LYS A 319 -11.42 14.08 27.17
CA LYS A 319 -10.92 15.46 27.16
C LYS A 319 -11.78 16.41 26.33
N ASN A 320 -12.60 15.90 25.42
CA ASN A 320 -13.48 16.70 24.59
C ASN A 320 -14.76 17.06 25.34
N LYS A 321 -14.75 18.20 25.99
CA LYS A 321 -15.89 18.69 26.79
C LYS A 321 -17.16 18.97 25.98
N TRP A 322 -17.06 19.11 24.65
CA TRP A 322 -18.20 19.37 23.77
C TRP A 322 -18.84 18.11 23.19
N VAL A 323 -18.38 16.90 23.56
CA VAL A 323 -18.97 15.61 23.15
C VAL A 323 -19.37 14.82 24.38
N SER A 324 -20.61 14.34 24.41
CA SER A 324 -21.17 13.47 25.45
C SER A 324 -21.67 12.16 24.84
N ALA A 325 -21.63 11.08 25.62
CA ALA A 325 -22.25 9.80 25.26
C ALA A 325 -23.78 9.84 25.40
N GLU A 326 -24.30 10.78 26.19
CA GLU A 326 -25.74 10.92 26.48
C GLU A 326 -26.22 12.31 26.05
N GLU A 327 -27.46 12.39 25.56
CA GLU A 327 -28.16 13.63 25.31
C GLU A 327 -28.50 14.33 26.63
N ASN A 328 -28.28 15.65 26.68
CA ASN A 328 -28.65 16.48 27.83
C ASN A 328 -28.87 17.94 27.36
N GLU A 329 -29.24 18.82 28.28
CA GLU A 329 -29.54 20.23 27.95
C GLU A 329 -28.43 20.97 27.20
N THR A 330 -27.16 20.61 27.44
CA THR A 330 -25.99 21.21 26.79
C THR A 330 -25.62 20.50 25.50
N HIS A 331 -25.68 19.15 25.49
CA HIS A 331 -25.26 18.33 24.35
C HIS A 331 -26.51 17.83 23.61
N ARG A 332 -26.95 18.55 22.61
CA ARG A 332 -28.23 18.34 21.89
C ARG A 332 -28.08 17.96 20.43
N PHE A 333 -26.88 18.12 19.86
CA PHE A 333 -26.67 17.91 18.43
C PHE A 333 -26.16 16.48 18.20
N PRO A 334 -26.91 15.64 17.46
CA PRO A 334 -26.61 14.24 17.30
C PRO A 334 -25.37 14.00 16.43
N LEU A 335 -24.49 13.10 16.88
CA LEU A 335 -23.31 12.62 16.18
C LEU A 335 -23.44 11.12 15.95
N ILE A 336 -23.33 10.65 14.72
CA ILE A 336 -23.25 9.22 14.43
C ILE A 336 -21.83 8.72 14.76
N HIS A 337 -21.77 7.66 15.58
CA HIS A 337 -20.51 6.98 15.91
C HIS A 337 -20.30 5.71 15.08
N SER A 338 -21.33 4.92 14.91
CA SER A 338 -21.30 3.69 14.11
C SER A 338 -22.71 3.29 13.68
N THR A 339 -22.79 2.47 12.65
CA THR A 339 -24.06 2.00 12.09
C THR A 339 -24.13 0.46 12.11
N PRO A 340 -24.20 -0.17 13.32
CA PRO A 340 -24.36 -1.62 13.44
C PRO A 340 -25.78 -2.05 13.03
N PHE A 341 -25.99 -3.35 12.86
CA PHE A 341 -27.34 -3.90 12.73
C PHE A 341 -28.21 -3.51 13.92
N GLY A 342 -29.43 -3.06 13.65
CA GLY A 342 -30.39 -2.65 14.68
C GLY A 342 -30.35 -1.18 15.04
N GLY A 343 -29.67 -0.38 14.26
CA GLY A 343 -29.71 1.08 14.33
C GLY A 343 -28.39 1.74 14.74
N PRO A 344 -28.28 3.05 14.50
CA PRO A 344 -27.07 3.81 14.74
C PRO A 344 -26.77 4.00 16.24
N ARG A 345 -25.49 4.09 16.56
CA ARG A 345 -25.02 4.52 17.89
C ARG A 345 -24.68 5.99 17.84
N TYR A 346 -25.22 6.73 18.79
CA TYR A 346 -25.09 8.16 18.89
C TYR A 346 -24.06 8.59 19.95
N TYR A 347 -23.51 9.77 19.72
CA TYR A 347 -22.96 10.70 20.68
C TYR A 347 -23.65 12.05 20.45
N TRP A 348 -23.43 13.00 21.35
CA TRP A 348 -24.12 14.28 21.32
C TRP A 348 -23.12 15.42 21.46
N SER A 349 -23.25 16.45 20.65
CA SER A 349 -22.39 17.63 20.69
C SER A 349 -23.13 18.84 21.30
N SER A 350 -22.37 19.67 22.02
CA SER A 350 -22.86 20.97 22.49
C SER A 350 -22.82 22.05 21.39
N THR A 351 -22.19 21.79 20.24
CA THR A 351 -22.05 22.74 19.14
C THR A 351 -22.10 22.04 17.79
N LYS A 352 -22.67 22.72 16.78
CA LYS A 352 -22.58 22.32 15.36
C LYS A 352 -21.34 22.86 14.67
N ASN A 353 -20.75 23.92 15.22
CA ASN A 353 -19.64 24.64 14.61
C ASN A 353 -18.33 24.22 15.26
N GLN A 354 -17.50 23.53 14.52
CA GLN A 354 -16.09 23.31 14.83
C GLN A 354 -15.23 24.03 13.80
N PRO A 355 -14.10 24.63 14.19
CA PRO A 355 -13.22 25.32 13.26
C PRO A 355 -12.82 24.39 12.11
N HIS A 356 -13.06 24.83 10.89
CA HIS A 356 -12.65 24.20 9.64
C HIS A 356 -13.46 23.00 9.11
N ILE A 357 -14.53 22.52 9.79
CA ILE A 357 -15.32 21.39 9.29
C ILE A 357 -16.80 21.56 9.67
N SER A 358 -17.61 21.78 8.66
CA SER A 358 -19.06 21.66 8.78
C SER A 358 -19.49 20.27 8.34
N MET A 359 -19.84 19.41 9.28
CA MET A 359 -20.47 18.11 9.02
C MET A 359 -22.00 18.24 9.04
N PHE A 360 -22.50 19.22 9.78
CA PHE A 360 -23.91 19.56 9.84
C PHE A 360 -24.31 20.43 8.65
N GLY A 361 -25.56 20.33 8.21
CA GLY A 361 -26.09 21.08 7.07
C GLY A 361 -25.60 20.58 5.70
N VAL A 362 -24.97 19.42 5.64
CA VAL A 362 -24.47 18.82 4.41
C VAL A 362 -25.19 17.50 4.14
N PRO A 363 -25.92 17.38 3.01
CA PRO A 363 -26.50 16.11 2.58
C PRO A 363 -25.43 15.04 2.39
N LYS A 364 -25.62 13.87 3.00
CA LYS A 364 -24.60 12.80 3.00
C LYS A 364 -25.17 11.42 3.29
N VAL A 365 -24.42 10.39 2.91
CA VAL A 365 -24.64 9.01 3.36
C VAL A 365 -23.57 8.67 4.38
N ILE A 366 -23.99 8.21 5.56
CA ILE A 366 -23.14 7.92 6.72
C ILE A 366 -23.08 6.42 6.96
N PHE A 367 -21.89 5.88 7.24
CA PHE A 367 -21.68 4.47 7.56
C PHE A 367 -20.52 4.28 8.56
N GLY A 368 -20.44 3.10 9.18
CA GLY A 368 -19.43 2.80 10.18
C GLY A 368 -18.04 2.51 9.56
N GLU A 369 -16.98 2.98 10.22
CA GLU A 369 -15.58 2.65 9.85
C GLU A 369 -15.31 1.13 9.96
N SER A 370 -16.05 0.40 10.80
CA SER A 370 -15.85 -1.06 11.00
C SER A 370 -16.56 -1.94 9.97
N GLY A 371 -17.28 -1.36 9.02
CA GLY A 371 -18.04 -2.04 7.99
C GLY A 371 -19.34 -1.32 7.67
N VAL A 372 -19.87 -1.55 6.48
CA VAL A 372 -21.15 -0.98 6.05
C VAL A 372 -22.25 -2.03 6.30
N ASN A 373 -22.85 -1.99 7.49
CA ASN A 373 -23.98 -2.86 7.81
C ASN A 373 -25.32 -2.20 7.45
N GLU A 374 -25.48 -0.93 7.86
CA GLU A 374 -26.67 -0.14 7.59
C GLU A 374 -26.25 1.33 7.42
N ALA A 375 -26.28 1.83 6.18
CA ALA A 375 -25.92 3.22 5.89
C ALA A 375 -27.12 4.15 6.12
N ILE A 376 -26.88 5.37 6.57
CA ILE A 376 -27.91 6.37 6.86
C ILE A 376 -27.86 7.45 5.79
N ILE A 377 -29.00 7.74 5.18
CA ILE A 377 -29.15 8.88 4.28
C ILE A 377 -29.56 10.09 5.13
N ASP A 378 -28.74 11.11 5.15
CA ASP A 378 -28.96 12.38 5.84
C ASP A 378 -29.15 13.48 4.80
N LEU A 379 -30.39 13.69 4.36
CA LEU A 379 -30.71 14.65 3.30
C LEU A 379 -30.63 16.11 3.76
N THR A 380 -30.82 16.35 5.04
CA THR A 380 -30.87 17.72 5.62
C THR A 380 -29.57 18.13 6.31
N GLY A 381 -28.64 17.18 6.49
CA GLY A 381 -27.41 17.42 7.25
C GLY A 381 -27.65 17.52 8.76
N GLU A 382 -28.58 16.74 9.29
CA GLU A 382 -28.95 16.73 10.70
C GLU A 382 -27.83 16.18 11.59
N TYR A 383 -27.04 15.23 11.09
CA TYR A 383 -26.05 14.50 11.88
C TYR A 383 -24.63 15.01 11.64
N GLY A 384 -23.87 15.14 12.74
CA GLY A 384 -22.41 15.18 12.71
C GLY A 384 -21.83 13.76 12.82
N LEU A 385 -20.49 13.64 12.83
CA LEU A 385 -19.77 12.37 12.86
C LEU A 385 -18.72 12.37 13.96
N THR A 386 -18.55 11.21 14.63
CA THR A 386 -17.36 10.96 15.45
C THR A 386 -16.31 10.21 14.65
N GLN A 387 -15.16 9.86 15.27
CA GLN A 387 -14.08 9.10 14.64
C GLN A 387 -14.44 7.66 14.23
N GLY A 388 -15.62 7.17 14.58
CA GLY A 388 -16.06 5.80 14.24
C GLY A 388 -16.92 5.71 13.00
N ALA A 389 -17.26 6.86 12.38
CA ALA A 389 -18.09 6.93 11.17
C ALA A 389 -17.37 7.64 10.02
N ILE A 390 -17.74 7.27 8.81
CA ILE A 390 -17.33 7.87 7.55
C ILE A 390 -18.60 8.36 6.86
N ALA A 391 -18.53 9.46 6.12
CA ALA A 391 -19.63 9.88 5.24
C ALA A 391 -19.13 10.29 3.87
N LEU A 392 -20.02 10.17 2.90
CA LEU A 392 -19.86 10.68 1.56
C LEU A 392 -20.98 11.69 1.30
N LYS A 393 -20.62 12.88 0.81
CA LYS A 393 -21.59 13.89 0.36
C LYS A 393 -22.41 13.32 -0.78
N ILE A 394 -23.66 13.74 -0.84
CA ILE A 394 -24.56 13.40 -1.93
C ILE A 394 -24.54 14.57 -2.93
N ASP A 395 -24.21 14.26 -4.18
CA ASP A 395 -24.30 15.23 -5.28
C ASP A 395 -25.76 15.39 -5.74
N ASP A 396 -26.09 16.55 -6.30
CA ASP A 396 -27.44 16.81 -6.85
C ASP A 396 -27.75 15.89 -8.07
N PRO A 397 -28.97 15.40 -8.20
CA PRO A 397 -30.12 15.55 -7.27
C PRO A 397 -30.02 14.59 -6.07
N ILE A 398 -30.06 15.14 -4.86
CA ILE A 398 -29.79 14.39 -3.62
C ILE A 398 -30.79 13.29 -3.32
N GLU A 399 -32.08 13.46 -3.70
CA GLU A 399 -33.14 12.50 -3.51
C GLU A 399 -32.96 11.23 -4.38
N GLU A 400 -32.27 11.36 -5.53
CA GLU A 400 -31.98 10.25 -6.44
C GLU A 400 -30.63 9.61 -6.08
N ASN A 401 -29.60 10.42 -5.86
CA ASN A 401 -28.22 9.98 -5.64
C ASN A 401 -28.01 9.36 -4.24
N GLY A 402 -28.71 9.87 -3.23
CA GLY A 402 -28.61 9.32 -1.87
C GLY A 402 -28.97 7.83 -1.77
N PRO A 403 -30.13 7.40 -2.26
CA PRO A 403 -30.49 5.97 -2.32
C PRO A 403 -29.55 5.12 -3.16
N LEU A 404 -29.04 5.63 -4.30
CA LEU A 404 -28.07 4.92 -5.15
C LEU A 404 -26.74 4.71 -4.42
N LEU A 405 -26.23 5.75 -3.78
CA LEU A 405 -25.00 5.69 -3.00
C LEU A 405 -25.13 4.73 -1.81
N LYS A 406 -26.27 4.79 -1.09
CA LYS A 406 -26.58 3.83 -0.01
C LYS A 406 -26.60 2.40 -0.52
N HIS A 407 -27.30 2.14 -1.62
CA HIS A 407 -27.37 0.81 -2.23
C HIS A 407 -25.97 0.29 -2.61
N ALA A 408 -25.17 1.11 -3.28
CA ALA A 408 -23.82 0.73 -3.66
C ALA A 408 -22.96 0.36 -2.44
N LEU A 409 -22.99 1.17 -1.38
CA LEU A 409 -22.22 0.93 -0.15
C LEU A 409 -22.69 -0.34 0.61
N GLU A 410 -23.98 -0.68 0.52
CA GLU A 410 -24.56 -1.87 1.18
C GLU A 410 -24.55 -3.12 0.30
N SER A 411 -23.94 -3.08 -0.89
CA SER A 411 -23.89 -4.20 -1.83
C SER A 411 -22.80 -5.23 -1.49
N GLU A 412 -22.96 -6.47 -1.92
CA GLU A 412 -21.92 -7.51 -1.84
C GLU A 412 -20.64 -7.09 -2.56
N MET A 413 -20.79 -6.40 -3.68
CA MET A 413 -19.66 -5.88 -4.43
C MET A 413 -18.84 -4.89 -3.60
N PHE A 414 -19.50 -3.98 -2.88
CA PHE A 414 -18.77 -3.03 -2.04
C PHE A 414 -18.08 -3.72 -0.85
N ASP A 415 -18.73 -4.72 -0.25
CA ASP A 415 -18.10 -5.51 0.82
C ASP A 415 -16.84 -6.21 0.32
N ARG A 416 -16.87 -6.81 -0.89
CA ARG A 416 -15.69 -7.40 -1.53
C ARG A 416 -14.59 -6.35 -1.77
N ILE A 417 -14.94 -5.14 -2.23
CA ILE A 417 -14.00 -4.02 -2.42
C ILE A 417 -13.41 -3.57 -1.08
N ALA A 418 -14.25 -3.39 -0.06
CA ALA A 418 -13.80 -3.01 1.27
C ALA A 418 -12.84 -4.04 1.87
N ASN A 419 -13.13 -5.34 1.70
CA ASN A 419 -12.27 -6.45 2.12
C ASN A 419 -10.93 -6.45 1.37
N ALA A 420 -10.93 -6.13 0.08
CA ALA A 420 -9.69 -5.98 -0.70
C ALA A 420 -8.77 -4.87 -0.16
N MET A 421 -9.32 -3.90 0.55
CA MET A 421 -8.61 -2.76 1.13
C MET A 421 -8.21 -2.96 2.60
N LEU A 422 -8.40 -4.15 3.18
CA LEU A 422 -8.00 -4.47 4.56
C LEU A 422 -6.53 -4.89 4.62
N PHE A 423 -5.65 -3.98 5.03
CA PHE A 423 -4.20 -4.24 5.13
C PHE A 423 -3.75 -4.79 6.50
N SER A 424 -4.30 -4.29 7.59
CA SER A 424 -3.88 -4.68 8.94
C SER A 424 -5.02 -4.78 9.96
N ASN A 425 -6.09 -4.01 9.76
CA ASN A 425 -7.24 -3.86 10.67
C ASN A 425 -8.51 -4.27 9.95
N PHE A 426 -9.59 -4.50 10.72
CA PHE A 426 -10.95 -4.68 10.20
C PHE A 426 -11.68 -3.35 9.96
N ARG A 427 -10.93 -2.26 9.75
CA ARG A 427 -11.51 -0.94 9.50
C ARG A 427 -11.35 -0.58 8.04
N ILE A 428 -12.42 -0.06 7.46
CA ILE A 428 -12.40 0.55 6.13
C ILE A 428 -11.43 1.73 6.18
N ASP A 429 -10.47 1.75 5.28
CA ASP A 429 -9.58 2.90 5.14
C ASP A 429 -10.30 3.99 4.32
N TRP A 430 -10.84 4.99 5.01
CA TRP A 430 -11.58 6.09 4.38
C TRP A 430 -10.82 6.78 3.24
N ARG A 431 -9.48 6.71 3.25
CA ARG A 431 -8.64 7.32 2.22
C ARG A 431 -8.83 6.69 0.84
N MET A 432 -9.32 5.45 0.75
CA MET A 432 -9.60 4.83 -0.53
C MET A 432 -10.63 5.64 -1.33
N PHE A 433 -11.62 6.23 -0.65
CA PHE A 433 -12.65 7.04 -1.29
C PHE A 433 -12.10 8.32 -1.92
N LEU A 434 -10.95 8.85 -1.45
CA LEU A 434 -10.29 10.00 -2.08
C LEU A 434 -9.86 9.72 -3.51
N TYR A 435 -9.65 8.45 -3.85
CA TYR A 435 -9.19 8.00 -5.17
C TYR A 435 -10.31 7.44 -6.02
N PHE A 436 -11.51 7.27 -5.46
CA PHE A 436 -12.67 6.84 -6.25
C PHE A 436 -13.27 8.06 -6.98
N ARG A 437 -13.74 7.83 -8.19
CA ARG A 437 -14.52 8.83 -8.92
C ARG A 437 -15.77 9.22 -8.10
N PRO A 438 -16.20 10.51 -8.12
CA PRO A 438 -17.31 10.95 -7.28
C PRO A 438 -18.61 10.18 -7.49
N ASP A 439 -18.88 9.77 -8.72
CA ASP A 439 -20.07 9.04 -9.15
C ASP A 439 -19.90 7.50 -9.19
N PHE A 440 -18.90 6.94 -8.47
CA PHE A 440 -18.57 5.51 -8.50
C PHE A 440 -19.79 4.60 -8.25
N TYR A 441 -20.72 5.04 -7.42
CA TYR A 441 -21.93 4.31 -7.05
C TYR A 441 -22.91 4.10 -8.21
N THR A 442 -22.76 4.81 -9.32
CA THR A 442 -23.59 4.65 -10.52
C THR A 442 -23.13 3.52 -11.43
N LEU A 443 -21.98 2.90 -11.14
CA LEU A 443 -21.41 1.85 -11.99
C LEU A 443 -22.28 0.58 -12.03
N PRO A 444 -22.36 -0.11 -13.18
CA PRO A 444 -23.18 -1.31 -13.35
C PRO A 444 -22.90 -2.43 -12.34
N MET A 445 -21.63 -2.53 -11.85
CA MET A 445 -21.25 -3.55 -10.88
C MET A 445 -22.03 -3.48 -9.57
N PHE A 446 -22.46 -2.28 -9.16
CA PHE A 446 -23.28 -2.10 -7.96
C PHE A 446 -24.76 -2.32 -8.23
N ARG A 447 -25.24 -1.98 -9.44
CA ARG A 447 -26.65 -2.14 -9.81
C ARG A 447 -27.12 -3.58 -9.80
N ASN A 448 -26.25 -4.51 -10.17
CA ASN A 448 -26.55 -5.94 -10.28
C ASN A 448 -26.09 -6.73 -9.04
N SER A 449 -25.55 -6.05 -8.04
CA SER A 449 -25.07 -6.70 -6.83
C SER A 449 -26.19 -6.77 -5.79
N PRO A 450 -26.51 -7.95 -5.25
CA PRO A 450 -27.50 -8.08 -4.20
C PRO A 450 -27.05 -7.32 -2.95
N LYS A 451 -28.04 -6.91 -2.16
CA LYS A 451 -27.81 -6.29 -0.87
C LYS A 451 -27.36 -7.34 0.13
N LEU A 452 -26.18 -7.18 0.70
CA LEU A 452 -25.59 -8.11 1.68
C LEU A 452 -26.31 -8.14 3.03
N ILE A 453 -27.21 -7.20 3.30
CA ILE A 453 -27.82 -7.10 4.62
C ILE A 453 -28.84 -8.21 4.81
N LYS A 454 -28.35 -9.33 5.32
CA LYS A 454 -29.19 -10.28 6.03
C LYS A 454 -29.63 -9.62 7.34
N LYS A 455 -30.86 -9.14 7.41
CA LYS A 455 -31.43 -8.64 8.66
C LYS A 455 -31.43 -9.78 9.66
N CYS A 456 -30.58 -9.70 10.66
CA CYS A 456 -30.59 -10.62 11.78
C CYS A 456 -31.74 -10.23 12.74
N LYS A 457 -32.87 -10.93 12.68
CA LYS A 457 -33.83 -10.94 13.79
C LYS A 457 -33.29 -11.87 14.87
N ARG A 458 -32.91 -11.31 16.01
CA ARG A 458 -32.62 -12.12 17.20
C ARG A 458 -33.92 -12.77 17.65
N THR A 459 -34.00 -14.10 17.55
CA THR A 459 -35.04 -14.89 18.19
C THR A 459 -34.90 -14.81 19.71
N ALA A 460 -35.92 -15.15 20.44
CA ALA A 460 -35.88 -15.22 21.92
C ALA A 460 -34.76 -16.16 22.46
N SER A 461 -34.24 -17.04 21.60
CA SER A 461 -33.09 -17.92 21.89
C SER A 461 -31.72 -17.32 21.52
N GLY A 462 -31.64 -16.06 21.06
CA GLY A 462 -30.39 -15.37 20.69
C GLY A 462 -29.80 -15.78 19.35
N ARG A 463 -30.46 -16.64 18.54
CA ARG A 463 -30.05 -16.97 17.17
C ARG A 463 -30.53 -15.91 16.17
N CYS A 464 -29.68 -15.63 15.18
CA CYS A 464 -30.06 -14.82 14.02
C CYS A 464 -30.83 -15.67 13.01
N GLU A 465 -32.07 -15.29 12.66
CA GLU A 465 -32.77 -15.81 11.51
C GLU A 465 -32.62 -14.85 10.33
N GLU A 466 -32.21 -15.40 9.18
CA GLU A 466 -32.04 -14.65 7.94
C GLU A 466 -33.42 -14.30 7.37
N THR A 467 -33.66 -13.03 7.05
CA THR A 467 -34.84 -12.59 6.29
C THR A 467 -34.38 -12.05 4.95
N ASP A 468 -34.76 -12.70 3.87
CA ASP A 468 -34.60 -12.19 2.52
C ASP A 468 -35.64 -11.05 2.33
N ASP A 469 -35.17 -9.79 2.25
CA ASP A 469 -35.98 -8.69 1.74
C ASP A 469 -35.65 -8.50 0.24
N ASP A 470 -36.69 -8.48 -0.60
CA ASP A 470 -36.59 -8.33 -2.05
C ASP A 470 -35.85 -7.05 -2.45
N ALA A 471 -34.53 -7.13 -2.62
CA ALA A 471 -33.68 -6.04 -3.14
C ALA A 471 -34.11 -5.65 -4.57
N ASP A 472 -34.61 -6.61 -5.35
CA ASP A 472 -35.11 -6.42 -6.73
C ASP A 472 -36.35 -5.52 -6.81
N GLU A 473 -37.24 -5.57 -5.84
CA GLU A 473 -38.46 -4.75 -5.85
C GLU A 473 -38.15 -3.28 -5.57
N MET A 474 -37.24 -3.01 -4.64
CA MET A 474 -36.84 -1.63 -4.30
C MET A 474 -36.05 -0.98 -5.44
N TYR A 475 -35.15 -1.75 -6.08
CA TYR A 475 -34.37 -1.27 -7.21
C TYR A 475 -35.25 -1.04 -8.46
N SER A 476 -36.21 -1.93 -8.71
CA SER A 476 -37.17 -1.76 -9.79
C SER A 476 -38.06 -0.52 -9.59
N LYS A 477 -38.49 -0.23 -8.36
CA LYS A 477 -39.22 1.01 -8.01
C LYS A 477 -38.34 2.25 -8.20
N LEU A 478 -37.04 2.18 -7.84
CA LEU A 478 -36.10 3.27 -8.02
C LEU A 478 -35.86 3.59 -9.51
N LEU A 479 -35.62 2.54 -10.33
CA LEU A 479 -35.47 2.71 -11.78
C LEU A 479 -36.74 3.24 -12.45
N LEU A 480 -37.91 2.85 -11.95
CA LEU A 480 -39.20 3.35 -12.46
C LEU A 480 -39.37 4.86 -12.15
N SER A 481 -38.98 5.28 -10.94
CA SER A 481 -39.00 6.69 -10.54
C SER A 481 -38.05 7.54 -11.39
N MET A 482 -36.84 7.03 -11.67
CA MET A 482 -35.86 7.70 -12.54
C MET A 482 -36.33 7.83 -13.99
N ARG A 483 -37.00 6.80 -14.56
CA ARG A 483 -37.61 6.86 -15.90
C ARG A 483 -38.73 7.88 -15.97
N LEU A 484 -39.54 8.01 -14.92
CA LEU A 484 -40.64 8.97 -14.84
C LEU A 484 -40.13 10.43 -14.69
N SER A 485 -39.04 10.66 -13.99
CA SER A 485 -38.41 11.99 -13.87
C SER A 485 -37.80 12.47 -15.18
N HIS A 486 -37.11 11.58 -15.93
CA HIS A 486 -36.60 11.89 -17.27
C HIS A 486 -37.69 12.18 -18.29
N SER A 487 -38.83 11.47 -18.21
CA SER A 487 -39.97 11.72 -19.11
C SER A 487 -40.70 13.03 -18.82
N ARG A 488 -40.67 13.55 -17.60
CA ARG A 488 -41.23 14.87 -17.24
C ARG A 488 -40.36 16.03 -17.70
N ASN A 489 -39.05 15.88 -17.70
CA ASN A 489 -38.13 16.92 -18.18
C ASN A 489 -38.07 17.02 -19.71
N SER A 490 -38.36 15.95 -20.45
CA SER A 490 -38.42 15.98 -21.92
C SER A 490 -39.68 16.64 -22.51
N ARG A 491 -40.71 16.93 -21.70
CA ARG A 491 -41.99 17.58 -22.13
C ARG A 491 -42.06 19.08 -21.92
N LYS A 492 -40.99 19.73 -21.44
CA LYS A 492 -40.92 21.22 -21.33
C LYS A 492 -39.89 21.78 -22.31
N SER A 493 -40.20 21.71 -23.62
CA SER A 493 -39.58 22.59 -24.62
C SER A 493 -40.53 23.74 -24.89
N PRO A 494 -40.12 25.01 -24.79
CA PRO A 494 -40.97 26.14 -25.13
C PRO A 494 -41.10 26.29 -26.64
N SER A 495 -42.34 26.37 -27.08
CA SER A 495 -42.75 26.69 -28.47
C SER A 495 -42.16 28.04 -28.91
N ALA A 496 -41.63 28.06 -30.11
CA ALA A 496 -41.14 29.25 -30.80
C ALA A 496 -42.24 30.28 -31.04
N SER A 497 -42.06 31.52 -30.65
CA SER A 497 -42.83 32.63 -31.18
C SER A 497 -41.89 33.73 -31.73
N ARG A 498 -42.25 34.14 -32.90
CA ARG A 498 -41.71 35.03 -33.92
C ARG A 498 -41.07 36.35 -33.44
N ARG A 499 -40.01 36.72 -34.16
CA ARG A 499 -39.41 38.09 -34.25
C ARG A 499 -40.44 39.17 -34.64
N PRO A 500 -40.14 40.46 -34.27
CA PRO A 500 -39.76 41.37 -35.34
C PRO A 500 -38.50 42.23 -35.05
N THR A 501 -37.91 42.61 -36.17
CA THR A 501 -36.77 43.48 -36.42
C THR A 501 -36.98 44.95 -35.98
N LYS A 502 -35.89 45.64 -35.51
CA LYS A 502 -35.47 46.98 -36.01
C LYS A 502 -34.19 47.52 -35.33
N LYS A 503 -33.22 47.81 -36.19
CA LYS A 503 -32.39 48.99 -36.42
C LYS A 503 -31.49 49.59 -35.32
N SER A 504 -30.19 49.44 -35.56
CA SER A 504 -29.08 50.41 -35.66
C SER A 504 -29.07 51.66 -34.79
N LYS A 505 -27.94 51.88 -34.06
CA LYS A 505 -27.13 53.09 -34.15
C LYS A 505 -25.78 52.97 -33.42
N LYS A 506 -24.80 53.37 -34.12
CA LYS A 506 -23.39 53.79 -34.00
C LYS A 506 -22.86 54.24 -32.63
N SER A 507 -21.58 53.91 -32.50
CA SER A 507 -20.45 54.30 -31.64
C SER A 507 -20.39 55.80 -31.23
N PRO A 508 -19.47 56.26 -30.35
CA PRO A 508 -18.01 56.08 -30.45
C PRO A 508 -17.19 55.99 -29.14
N ILE A 509 -16.02 55.43 -29.28
CA ILE A 509 -14.66 55.60 -28.73
C ILE A 509 -14.42 56.80 -27.78
N ILE A 510 -13.65 56.53 -26.69
CA ILE A 510 -12.59 57.34 -26.05
C ILE A 510 -12.11 56.42 -24.88
N GLY A 511 -10.92 55.96 -24.71
CA GLY A 511 -9.59 56.52 -24.68
C GLY A 511 -9.20 56.87 -23.22
N GLY A 512 -8.30 56.12 -22.58
CA GLY A 512 -7.79 56.51 -21.28
C GLY A 512 -6.82 55.53 -20.64
N THR A 513 -5.59 55.62 -21.00
CA THR A 513 -4.40 55.06 -20.32
C THR A 513 -4.17 55.64 -18.93
N ARG A 514 -3.72 54.85 -17.95
CA ARG A 514 -2.73 55.21 -16.90
C ARG A 514 -2.28 53.99 -16.09
N LYS A 515 -1.11 53.67 -16.26
CA LYS A 515 0.17 53.54 -15.53
C LYS A 515 0.14 53.27 -14.01
N ARG A 516 0.84 52.19 -13.64
CA ARG A 516 1.82 51.97 -12.54
C ARG A 516 1.41 52.29 -11.09
N THR A 517 1.64 51.29 -10.19
CA THR A 517 2.84 51.33 -9.31
C THR A 517 3.02 50.00 -8.52
N HIS A 518 4.28 49.59 -8.43
CA HIS A 518 4.83 48.56 -7.54
C HIS A 518 4.66 48.90 -6.05
N LYS A 519 4.43 47.89 -5.20
CA LYS A 519 5.05 47.86 -3.85
C LYS A 519 5.40 46.44 -3.42
N ARG A 520 6.72 46.15 -3.41
CA ARG A 520 7.36 45.08 -2.64
C ARG A 520 7.16 45.31 -1.14
N ARG A 521 6.89 44.28 -0.38
CA ARG A 521 7.27 44.19 1.04
C ARG A 521 7.90 42.85 1.35
N LYS A 522 9.20 42.93 1.67
CA LYS A 522 9.96 41.91 2.39
C LYS A 522 9.45 41.81 3.83
N TYR A 523 9.37 40.61 4.39
CA TYR A 523 9.66 40.41 5.81
C TYR A 523 10.50 39.14 6.00
N LYS A 524 11.59 39.37 6.73
CA LYS A 524 12.48 38.36 7.34
C LYS A 524 11.83 37.84 8.63
N ARG A 525 11.87 36.62 8.88
CA ARG A 525 12.60 35.83 9.91
C ARG A 525 12.15 34.39 9.85
#